data_df7c9abaa1f542c983c225f8ec5eb1c5
#
_entry.id   df7c9abaa1f542c983c225f8ec5eb1c5
#
_cell.length_a   1.000
_cell.length_b   1.000
_cell.length_c   1.000
_cell.angle_alpha   90.00
_cell.angle_beta   90.00
_cell.angle_gamma   90.00
#
_symmetry.space_group_name_H-M   'P 1'
#
loop_
_entity.id
_entity.type
_entity.pdbx_description
1 polymer ?
#
loop_
_entity_poly.entity_id
_entity_poly.type
_entity_poly.pdbx_seq_one_letter_code
_entity_poly.pdbx_strand_id
1 'polypeptide(L)'
;MEFDLPKEPPRNTNGVKCNICMNGCQIPEGGKGYCGLRTNQGGKLAGVGKKEANLDWYHDPLPTNCVADWVCPGGTDVGYPEFSYSPGPEYGYRNLAVFYNGCSFNCLFCQNWHYRQRLKRTQRLSPEELAGYVDLKTSCICYFGGDPTPQLPHSLEVSRIAIEQNKDRVLRICWETNGTMNPRLLEEMVEVSLRSGGCIKFDLKAWTEELNIALCGRSNKRTLSNFKLVAQKMKLRPDPPLLIASTLLVPGYVDASEVTKIAGFIASLDPKIPYSLLGFYPHFYMRDLPTTSKRHAEDALRRAQTEGLEKVRIGNIHLLGDAY
;
A
#
# COMPACT_ATOMS: atom_id res chain seq x y z
N MET A 1 15.90 19.71 9.04
CA MET A 1 15.15 18.61 8.41
C MET A 1 14.35 19.20 7.25
N GLU A 2 14.49 18.66 6.07
CA GLU A 2 13.91 19.25 4.83
C GLU A 2 12.36 19.36 4.87
N PHE A 3 11.69 18.52 5.64
CA PHE A 3 10.22 18.47 5.69
C PHE A 3 9.62 18.66 7.08
N ASP A 4 10.40 19.06 8.07
CA ASP A 4 9.94 19.26 9.47
C ASP A 4 9.24 18.00 10.04
N LEU A 5 9.76 16.83 9.73
CA LEU A 5 9.28 15.54 10.25
C LEU A 5 10.27 14.96 11.27
N PRO A 6 9.80 14.28 12.32
CA PRO A 6 10.67 13.58 13.24
C PRO A 6 11.53 12.53 12.51
N LYS A 7 12.81 12.45 12.82
CA LYS A 7 13.72 11.40 12.28
C LYS A 7 13.34 10.02 12.80
N GLU A 8 12.88 9.97 14.06
CA GLU A 8 12.45 8.76 14.76
C GLU A 8 11.05 8.95 15.36
N PRO A 9 10.29 7.88 15.57
CA PRO A 9 9.03 7.96 16.30
C PRO A 9 9.27 8.49 17.71
N PRO A 10 8.54 9.52 18.15
CA PRO A 10 8.70 10.07 19.49
C PRO A 10 8.39 9.02 20.56
N ARG A 11 9.20 9.02 21.64
CA ARG A 11 9.15 8.07 22.78
C ARG A 11 9.07 8.79 24.12
N ASN A 12 8.26 9.83 24.21
CA ASN A 12 8.11 10.58 25.44
C ASN A 12 7.17 9.84 26.40
N THR A 13 7.64 9.51 27.61
CA THR A 13 6.86 8.74 28.61
C THR A 13 5.57 9.43 29.03
N ASN A 14 5.55 10.77 29.01
CA ASN A 14 4.38 11.59 29.33
C ASN A 14 3.60 11.98 28.06
N GLY A 15 3.98 11.46 26.89
CA GLY A 15 3.37 11.77 25.61
C GLY A 15 2.06 11.01 25.36
N VAL A 16 1.19 11.58 24.54
CA VAL A 16 -0.03 10.90 24.10
C VAL A 16 0.30 9.81 23.09
N LYS A 17 -0.23 8.60 23.32
CA LYS A 17 0.05 7.42 22.51
C LYS A 17 -0.81 7.37 21.26
N CYS A 18 -0.16 7.19 20.09
CA CYS A 18 -0.80 6.89 18.81
C CYS A 18 -0.58 5.42 18.46
N ASN A 19 -1.65 4.63 18.31
CA ASN A 19 -1.62 3.19 18.09
C ASN A 19 -2.06 2.78 16.68
N ILE A 20 -2.01 3.67 15.69
CA ILE A 20 -2.48 3.38 14.32
C ILE A 20 -1.53 2.42 13.58
N CYS A 21 -0.23 2.57 13.79
CA CYS A 21 0.80 1.78 13.12
C CYS A 21 1.89 1.31 14.08
N MET A 22 2.83 0.52 13.56
CA MET A 22 3.97 -0.03 14.30
C MET A 22 4.84 1.03 15.01
N ASN A 23 4.80 2.28 14.53
CA ASN A 23 5.60 3.35 15.11
C ASN A 23 5.20 3.66 16.56
N GLY A 24 3.93 3.43 16.96
CA GLY A 24 3.49 3.53 18.34
C GLY A 24 3.97 4.82 19.03
N CYS A 25 3.88 5.96 18.32
CA CYS A 25 4.40 7.25 18.78
C CYS A 25 3.84 7.64 20.14
N GLN A 26 4.70 8.06 21.06
CA GLN A 26 4.34 8.74 22.31
C GLN A 26 4.69 10.22 22.15
N ILE A 27 3.71 11.00 21.70
CA ILE A 27 3.88 12.37 21.22
C ILE A 27 3.89 13.33 22.41
N PRO A 28 4.98 14.08 22.66
CA PRO A 28 5.03 15.07 23.73
C PRO A 28 4.06 16.21 23.45
N GLU A 29 3.71 17.00 24.48
CA GLU A 29 2.88 18.20 24.32
C GLU A 29 3.47 19.15 23.26
N GLY A 30 2.64 19.63 22.35
CA GLY A 30 3.04 20.46 21.20
C GLY A 30 3.85 19.70 20.13
N GLY A 31 4.22 18.43 20.40
CA GLY A 31 5.01 17.62 19.47
C GLY A 31 4.21 17.00 18.34
N LYS A 32 4.93 16.36 17.41
CA LYS A 32 4.39 15.78 16.18
C LYS A 32 4.75 14.29 16.08
N GLY A 33 3.82 13.44 15.66
CA GLY A 33 4.07 12.02 15.35
C GLY A 33 4.95 11.83 14.12
N TYR A 34 5.56 10.64 13.99
CA TYR A 34 6.50 10.31 12.92
C TYR A 34 5.96 10.58 11.50
N CYS A 35 4.69 10.27 11.25
CA CYS A 35 4.04 10.52 9.95
C CYS A 35 3.67 12.00 9.69
N GLY A 36 3.84 12.88 10.67
CA GLY A 36 3.52 14.31 10.55
C GLY A 36 2.03 14.68 10.61
N LEU A 37 1.13 13.71 10.75
CA LEU A 37 -0.32 13.90 10.63
C LEU A 37 -1.05 14.18 11.95
N ARG A 38 -0.41 13.82 13.08
CA ARG A 38 -1.00 14.00 14.43
C ARG A 38 -0.05 14.73 15.34
N THR A 39 -0.61 15.57 16.17
CA THR A 39 0.08 16.31 17.23
C THR A 39 -0.55 15.97 18.58
N ASN A 40 0.14 16.31 19.68
CA ASN A 40 -0.44 16.31 21.01
C ASN A 40 -0.82 17.76 21.36
N GLN A 41 -2.08 18.00 21.67
CA GLN A 41 -2.59 19.30 22.11
C GLN A 41 -3.44 19.11 23.36
N GLY A 42 -2.97 19.61 24.49
CA GLY A 42 -3.65 19.49 25.78
C GLY A 42 -3.85 18.02 26.21
N GLY A 43 -2.87 17.16 26.02
CA GLY A 43 -2.96 15.75 26.38
C GLY A 43 -3.85 14.90 25.44
N LYS A 44 -4.24 15.41 24.27
CA LYS A 44 -5.08 14.70 23.29
C LYS A 44 -4.44 14.68 21.91
N LEU A 45 -4.69 13.60 21.14
CA LEU A 45 -4.31 13.56 19.73
C LEU A 45 -5.17 14.51 18.91
N ALA A 46 -4.53 15.46 18.24
CA ALA A 46 -5.14 16.37 17.28
C ALA A 46 -4.63 16.09 15.85
N GLY A 47 -5.36 16.53 14.83
CA GLY A 47 -5.07 16.27 13.42
C GLY A 47 -5.99 15.20 12.82
N VAL A 48 -5.56 14.56 11.74
CA VAL A 48 -6.38 13.60 11.00
C VAL A 48 -6.83 12.41 11.86
N GLY A 49 -8.02 11.90 11.56
CA GLY A 49 -8.64 10.82 12.32
C GLY A 49 -9.69 10.07 11.52
N LYS A 50 -10.74 9.57 12.18
CA LYS A 50 -11.85 8.91 11.52
C LYS A 50 -12.71 9.88 10.69
N LYS A 51 -12.87 11.12 11.17
CA LYS A 51 -13.80 12.13 10.63
C LYS A 51 -13.22 12.96 9.48
N GLU A 52 -11.91 13.02 9.36
CA GLU A 52 -11.24 13.85 8.35
C GLU A 52 -9.85 13.28 7.99
N ALA A 53 -9.44 13.47 6.74
CA ALA A 53 -8.14 13.05 6.24
C ALA A 53 -7.48 14.07 5.34
N ASN A 54 -6.14 13.99 5.26
CA ASN A 54 -5.32 14.73 4.31
C ASN A 54 -5.03 13.83 3.11
N LEU A 55 -5.67 14.10 2.00
CA LEU A 55 -5.60 13.29 0.79
C LEU A 55 -5.79 14.12 -0.48
N ASP A 56 -5.46 13.52 -1.60
CA ASP A 56 -5.89 13.92 -2.94
C ASP A 56 -6.62 12.71 -3.57
N TRP A 57 -7.42 12.92 -4.60
CA TRP A 57 -8.11 11.85 -5.31
C TRP A 57 -8.32 12.20 -6.77
N TYR A 58 -8.52 11.19 -7.59
CA TYR A 58 -8.91 11.33 -9.00
C TYR A 58 -9.61 10.06 -9.49
N HIS A 59 -10.36 10.19 -10.58
CA HIS A 59 -10.88 9.04 -11.31
C HIS A 59 -9.83 8.56 -12.32
N ASP A 60 -9.46 7.28 -12.22
CA ASP A 60 -8.46 6.63 -13.05
C ASP A 60 -9.14 5.58 -13.95
N PRO A 61 -9.13 5.75 -15.30
CA PRO A 61 -9.78 4.79 -16.20
C PRO A 61 -9.23 3.37 -16.04
N LEU A 62 -10.12 2.37 -16.10
CA LEU A 62 -9.73 0.96 -16.10
C LEU A 62 -9.58 0.43 -17.54
N PRO A 63 -8.65 -0.53 -17.75
CA PRO A 63 -7.63 -1.00 -16.83
C PRO A 63 -6.56 0.06 -16.59
N THR A 64 -6.09 0.18 -15.34
CA THR A 64 -5.06 1.16 -14.93
C THR A 64 -3.73 0.48 -14.66
N ASN A 65 -2.63 1.25 -14.67
CA ASN A 65 -1.29 0.77 -14.30
C ASN A 65 -1.19 0.54 -12.77
N CYS A 66 -1.87 -0.49 -12.31
CA CYS A 66 -1.88 -0.94 -10.92
C CYS A 66 -0.99 -2.17 -10.78
N VAL A 67 -0.31 -2.31 -9.65
CA VAL A 67 0.54 -3.46 -9.33
C VAL A 67 -0.22 -4.80 -9.39
N ALA A 68 -1.55 -4.76 -9.31
CA ALA A 68 -2.46 -5.90 -9.35
C ALA A 68 -3.27 -6.04 -10.64
N ASP A 69 -3.09 -5.17 -11.65
CA ASP A 69 -3.93 -5.13 -12.88
C ASP A 69 -4.06 -6.49 -13.59
N TRP A 70 -3.02 -7.30 -13.54
CA TRP A 70 -2.91 -8.61 -14.18
C TRP A 70 -3.58 -9.77 -13.42
N VAL A 71 -4.10 -9.53 -12.22
CA VAL A 71 -4.76 -10.53 -11.36
C VAL A 71 -6.00 -9.99 -10.65
N CYS A 72 -6.43 -8.77 -10.95
CA CYS A 72 -7.61 -8.18 -10.34
C CYS A 72 -8.77 -8.06 -11.34
N PRO A 73 -10.03 -7.96 -10.88
CA PRO A 73 -11.19 -7.85 -11.76
C PRO A 73 -11.16 -6.63 -12.70
N GLY A 74 -10.52 -5.53 -12.29
CA GLY A 74 -10.42 -4.33 -13.13
C GLY A 74 -9.56 -4.52 -14.39
N GLY A 75 -8.61 -5.46 -14.37
CA GLY A 75 -7.69 -5.74 -15.48
C GLY A 75 -7.88 -7.10 -16.16
N THR A 76 -8.71 -7.98 -15.60
CA THR A 76 -8.89 -9.36 -16.06
C THR A 76 -10.37 -9.78 -15.96
N ASP A 77 -10.66 -11.07 -16.25
CA ASP A 77 -11.96 -11.71 -16.07
C ASP A 77 -12.19 -12.29 -14.66
N VAL A 78 -11.18 -12.24 -13.79
CA VAL A 78 -11.24 -12.86 -12.46
C VAL A 78 -12.38 -12.28 -11.61
N GLY A 79 -13.16 -13.15 -10.98
CA GLY A 79 -14.30 -12.75 -10.14
C GLY A 79 -15.58 -12.36 -10.89
N TYR A 80 -15.62 -12.47 -12.22
CA TYR A 80 -16.87 -12.27 -12.98
C TYR A 80 -17.85 -13.44 -12.77
N PRO A 81 -19.14 -13.18 -12.61
CA PRO A 81 -19.84 -11.88 -12.55
C PRO A 81 -19.95 -11.26 -11.15
N GLU A 82 -19.56 -11.95 -10.10
CA GLU A 82 -19.82 -11.55 -8.71
C GLU A 82 -19.07 -10.26 -8.32
N PHE A 83 -17.81 -10.12 -8.77
CA PHE A 83 -16.92 -9.01 -8.40
C PHE A 83 -16.41 -8.19 -9.60
N SER A 84 -16.97 -8.41 -10.78
CA SER A 84 -16.63 -7.69 -12.01
C SER A 84 -17.85 -7.41 -12.87
N TYR A 85 -17.83 -6.30 -13.60
CA TYR A 85 -18.86 -5.95 -14.58
C TYR A 85 -18.63 -6.58 -15.96
N SER A 86 -17.44 -7.14 -16.21
CA SER A 86 -17.02 -7.63 -17.53
C SER A 86 -16.38 -9.02 -17.42
N PRO A 87 -16.60 -9.92 -18.40
CA PRO A 87 -15.84 -11.17 -18.52
C PRO A 87 -14.40 -10.96 -19.04
N GLY A 88 -13.88 -9.75 -18.94
CA GLY A 88 -12.53 -9.32 -19.28
C GLY A 88 -12.22 -7.99 -18.59
N PRO A 89 -11.19 -7.26 -19.02
CA PRO A 89 -10.85 -5.95 -18.46
C PRO A 89 -12.06 -4.99 -18.49
N GLU A 90 -12.24 -4.23 -17.42
CA GLU A 90 -13.41 -3.34 -17.23
C GLU A 90 -13.27 -2.01 -17.98
N TYR A 91 -13.13 -2.06 -19.32
CA TYR A 91 -13.13 -0.87 -20.14
C TYR A 91 -14.39 -0.02 -19.95
N GLY A 92 -14.21 1.29 -19.85
CA GLY A 92 -15.29 2.26 -19.63
C GLY A 92 -15.69 2.46 -18.16
N TYR A 93 -15.18 1.63 -17.25
CA TYR A 93 -15.23 1.85 -15.81
C TYR A 93 -13.99 2.60 -15.31
N ARG A 94 -13.99 2.95 -14.03
CA ARG A 94 -12.90 3.68 -13.39
C ARG A 94 -12.68 3.26 -11.94
N ASN A 95 -11.47 3.48 -11.51
CA ASN A 95 -11.05 3.44 -10.12
C ASN A 95 -11.18 4.85 -9.51
N LEU A 96 -11.78 4.96 -8.33
CA LEU A 96 -11.57 6.14 -7.49
C LEU A 96 -10.22 5.96 -6.78
N ALA A 97 -9.19 6.60 -7.32
CA ALA A 97 -7.82 6.56 -6.84
C ALA A 97 -7.64 7.56 -5.71
N VAL A 98 -7.41 7.10 -4.48
CA VAL A 98 -7.31 7.92 -3.26
C VAL A 98 -5.89 7.95 -2.74
N PHE A 99 -5.23 9.09 -2.91
CA PHE A 99 -3.86 9.33 -2.52
C PHE A 99 -3.77 9.95 -1.12
N TYR A 100 -3.48 9.13 -0.10
CA TYR A 100 -3.28 9.62 1.26
C TYR A 100 -1.92 10.27 1.46
N ASN A 101 -1.89 11.50 1.96
CA ASN A 101 -0.66 12.17 2.34
C ASN A 101 -0.20 11.69 3.72
N GLY A 102 1.10 11.39 3.85
CA GLY A 102 1.71 10.81 5.06
C GLY A 102 2.02 9.33 4.93
N CYS A 103 3.06 8.89 5.63
CA CYS A 103 3.54 7.50 5.58
C CYS A 103 4.09 7.07 6.94
N SER A 104 4.02 5.78 7.24
CA SER A 104 4.66 5.16 8.39
C SER A 104 6.13 4.80 8.17
N PHE A 105 6.60 4.83 6.91
CA PHE A 105 7.98 4.72 6.47
C PHE A 105 8.56 6.06 6.01
N ASN A 106 9.88 6.08 5.74
CA ASN A 106 10.59 7.22 5.18
C ASN A 106 11.59 6.77 4.11
N CYS A 107 11.10 6.08 3.07
CA CYS A 107 11.95 5.46 2.06
C CYS A 107 12.81 6.48 1.30
N LEU A 108 14.09 6.17 1.11
CA LEU A 108 15.06 7.00 0.37
C LEU A 108 14.73 7.09 -1.12
N PHE A 109 14.08 6.07 -1.68
CA PHE A 109 13.65 5.96 -3.08
C PHE A 109 12.18 6.34 -3.31
N CYS A 110 11.56 7.08 -2.39
CA CYS A 110 10.11 7.32 -2.44
C CYS A 110 9.69 8.08 -3.71
N GLN A 111 8.95 7.42 -4.61
CA GLN A 111 8.41 8.06 -5.82
C GLN A 111 7.34 9.11 -5.48
N ASN A 112 6.61 8.88 -4.41
CA ASN A 112 5.54 9.74 -3.93
C ASN A 112 5.99 10.78 -2.87
N TRP A 113 7.28 11.07 -2.78
CA TRP A 113 7.87 11.92 -1.72
C TRP A 113 7.19 13.30 -1.57
N HIS A 114 6.54 13.81 -2.60
CA HIS A 114 5.82 15.08 -2.58
C HIS A 114 4.68 15.13 -1.54
N TYR A 115 4.19 13.97 -1.06
CA TYR A 115 3.22 13.95 0.04
C TYR A 115 3.73 14.72 1.27
N ARG A 116 5.05 14.76 1.49
CA ARG A 116 5.67 15.46 2.63
C ARG A 116 5.41 16.97 2.57
N GLN A 117 5.41 17.56 1.38
CA GLN A 117 5.05 18.97 1.17
C GLN A 117 3.56 19.21 1.42
N ARG A 118 2.72 18.24 1.03
CA ARG A 118 1.26 18.30 1.16
C ARG A 118 0.76 18.13 2.59
N LEU A 119 1.59 17.62 3.51
CA LEU A 119 1.24 17.53 4.94
C LEU A 119 0.83 18.87 5.57
N LYS A 120 1.34 19.99 5.04
CA LYS A 120 1.03 21.34 5.51
C LYS A 120 -0.33 21.87 5.02
N ARG A 121 -1.00 21.20 4.08
CA ARG A 121 -2.31 21.59 3.58
C ARG A 121 -3.34 21.50 4.69
N THR A 122 -4.20 22.52 4.79
CA THR A 122 -5.28 22.60 5.77
C THR A 122 -6.57 21.96 5.28
N GLN A 123 -6.74 21.85 3.94
CA GLN A 123 -7.91 21.20 3.37
C GLN A 123 -7.95 19.72 3.78
N ARG A 124 -9.09 19.32 4.30
CA ARG A 124 -9.41 17.96 4.72
C ARG A 124 -10.70 17.52 4.04
N LEU A 125 -10.85 16.22 3.86
CA LEU A 125 -12.10 15.61 3.39
C LEU A 125 -12.67 14.72 4.47
N SER A 126 -13.99 14.79 4.64
CA SER A 126 -14.73 13.83 5.46
C SER A 126 -14.95 12.51 4.71
N PRO A 127 -15.28 11.41 5.40
CA PRO A 127 -15.64 10.16 4.76
C PRO A 127 -16.84 10.28 3.81
N GLU A 128 -17.84 11.05 4.19
CA GLU A 128 -19.06 11.30 3.42
C GLU A 128 -18.76 12.03 2.11
N GLU A 129 -17.95 13.09 2.18
CA GLU A 129 -17.51 13.83 0.99
C GLU A 129 -16.75 12.92 0.02
N LEU A 130 -15.79 12.11 0.52
CA LEU A 130 -15.01 11.22 -0.35
C LEU A 130 -15.87 10.10 -0.95
N ALA A 131 -16.76 9.49 -0.17
CA ALA A 131 -17.69 8.48 -0.66
C ALA A 131 -18.64 9.04 -1.74
N GLY A 132 -19.00 10.33 -1.64
CA GLY A 132 -19.84 11.04 -2.63
C GLY A 132 -19.22 11.17 -4.03
N TYR A 133 -17.90 10.92 -4.20
CA TYR A 133 -17.26 10.88 -5.51
C TYR A 133 -17.38 9.52 -6.22
N VAL A 134 -17.95 8.50 -5.56
CA VAL A 134 -18.26 7.22 -6.20
C VAL A 134 -19.47 7.39 -7.11
N ASP A 135 -19.25 7.27 -8.41
CA ASP A 135 -20.32 7.37 -9.42
C ASP A 135 -20.66 6.01 -10.06
N LEU A 136 -21.60 6.00 -11.01
CA LEU A 136 -22.07 4.77 -11.68
C LEU A 136 -21.00 4.03 -12.47
N LYS A 137 -19.90 4.71 -12.85
CA LYS A 137 -18.76 4.11 -13.55
C LYS A 137 -17.64 3.70 -12.62
N THR A 138 -17.71 4.04 -11.34
CA THR A 138 -16.71 3.66 -10.34
C THR A 138 -16.93 2.20 -9.94
N SER A 139 -16.03 1.29 -10.31
CA SER A 139 -16.11 -0.13 -9.98
C SER A 139 -15.15 -0.53 -8.85
N CYS A 140 -14.20 0.33 -8.50
CA CYS A 140 -13.33 0.13 -7.35
C CYS A 140 -12.88 1.46 -6.72
N ILE A 141 -12.55 1.40 -5.44
CA ILE A 141 -11.79 2.44 -4.73
C ILE A 141 -10.43 1.83 -4.39
N CYS A 142 -9.34 2.50 -4.75
CA CYS A 142 -8.01 2.09 -4.35
C CYS A 142 -7.35 3.14 -3.48
N TYR A 143 -7.01 2.76 -2.25
CA TYR A 143 -6.31 3.61 -1.30
C TYR A 143 -4.81 3.38 -1.38
N PHE A 144 -4.06 4.45 -1.62
CA PHE A 144 -2.60 4.43 -1.78
C PHE A 144 -1.98 5.78 -1.40
N GLY A 145 -0.81 6.13 -1.93
CA GLY A 145 -0.21 7.45 -1.80
C GLY A 145 1.15 7.42 -1.12
N GLY A 146 1.33 8.19 -0.04
CA GLY A 146 2.42 7.95 0.91
C GLY A 146 2.26 6.57 1.51
N ASP A 147 1.15 6.38 2.23
CA ASP A 147 0.62 5.08 2.67
C ASP A 147 -0.75 5.29 3.33
N PRO A 148 -1.78 4.46 3.10
CA PRO A 148 -3.07 4.58 3.77
C PRO A 148 -3.01 4.29 5.27
N THR A 149 -2.03 3.53 5.75
CA THR A 149 -1.90 3.10 7.16
C THR A 149 -2.08 4.24 8.17
N PRO A 150 -1.42 5.41 8.06
CA PRO A 150 -1.60 6.48 9.04
C PRO A 150 -3.02 7.04 9.11
N GLN A 151 -3.81 6.89 8.06
CA GLN A 151 -5.17 7.42 7.94
C GLN A 151 -6.22 6.30 7.74
N LEU A 152 -5.86 5.06 8.08
CA LEU A 152 -6.71 3.89 7.90
C LEU A 152 -8.11 3.99 8.57
N PRO A 153 -8.28 4.61 9.77
CA PRO A 153 -9.63 4.82 10.31
C PRO A 153 -10.57 5.62 9.41
N HIS A 154 -10.04 6.58 8.63
CA HIS A 154 -10.82 7.34 7.66
C HIS A 154 -11.18 6.48 6.45
N SER A 155 -10.22 5.81 5.82
CA SER A 155 -10.47 4.98 4.64
C SER A 155 -11.43 3.81 4.92
N LEU A 156 -11.38 3.24 6.12
CA LEU A 156 -12.36 2.25 6.56
C LEU A 156 -13.78 2.83 6.65
N GLU A 157 -13.92 4.04 7.14
CA GLU A 157 -15.25 4.69 7.21
C GLU A 157 -15.76 5.07 5.82
N VAL A 158 -14.92 5.64 4.96
CA VAL A 158 -15.25 5.87 3.54
C VAL A 158 -15.76 4.58 2.88
N SER A 159 -15.03 3.48 3.10
CA SER A 159 -15.37 2.18 2.50
C SER A 159 -16.73 1.68 2.95
N ARG A 160 -17.05 1.81 4.26
CA ARG A 160 -18.37 1.40 4.80
C ARG A 160 -19.50 2.22 4.19
N ILE A 161 -19.34 3.55 4.15
CA ILE A 161 -20.32 4.47 3.56
C ILE A 161 -20.50 4.16 2.08
N ALA A 162 -19.41 4.05 1.33
CA ALA A 162 -19.45 3.79 -0.11
C ALA A 162 -20.11 2.45 -0.45
N ILE A 163 -19.80 1.38 0.29
CA ILE A 163 -20.42 0.06 0.10
C ILE A 163 -21.92 0.13 0.39
N GLU A 164 -22.32 0.77 1.50
CA GLU A 164 -23.76 0.87 1.85
C GLU A 164 -24.56 1.67 0.81
N GLN A 165 -23.99 2.78 0.32
CA GLN A 165 -24.60 3.58 -0.73
C GLN A 165 -24.66 2.88 -2.09
N ASN A 166 -23.88 1.82 -2.30
CA ASN A 166 -23.74 1.09 -3.57
C ASN A 166 -23.97 -0.43 -3.42
N LYS A 167 -24.79 -0.85 -2.44
CA LYS A 167 -25.00 -2.25 -2.08
C LYS A 167 -25.54 -3.15 -3.21
N ASP A 168 -26.24 -2.55 -4.18
CA ASP A 168 -26.88 -3.26 -5.30
C ASP A 168 -25.97 -3.37 -6.54
N ARG A 169 -24.70 -3.04 -6.40
CA ARG A 169 -23.73 -3.08 -7.51
C ARG A 169 -22.32 -3.44 -7.06
N VAL A 170 -21.47 -3.80 -8.00
CA VAL A 170 -20.05 -4.10 -7.74
C VAL A 170 -19.32 -2.81 -7.38
N LEU A 171 -18.70 -2.77 -6.19
CA LEU A 171 -17.77 -1.74 -5.76
C LEU A 171 -16.68 -2.38 -4.90
N ARG A 172 -15.53 -2.61 -5.51
CA ARG A 172 -14.38 -3.24 -4.84
C ARG A 172 -13.57 -2.23 -4.04
N ILE A 173 -13.08 -2.65 -2.86
CA ILE A 173 -12.22 -1.84 -2.00
C ILE A 173 -10.83 -2.44 -1.96
N CYS A 174 -9.87 -1.68 -2.50
CA CYS A 174 -8.48 -2.09 -2.68
C CYS A 174 -7.51 -1.19 -1.92
N TRP A 175 -6.33 -1.73 -1.61
CA TRP A 175 -5.30 -1.03 -0.85
C TRP A 175 -3.91 -1.33 -1.42
N GLU A 176 -3.05 -0.29 -1.44
CA GLU A 176 -1.61 -0.42 -1.65
C GLU A 176 -0.91 0.10 -0.41
N THR A 177 -0.17 -0.74 0.30
CA THR A 177 0.34 -0.39 1.62
C THR A 177 1.69 -1.05 1.93
N ASN A 178 2.47 -0.39 2.79
CA ASN A 178 3.66 -0.98 3.40
C ASN A 178 3.32 -1.97 4.55
N GLY A 179 2.04 -2.16 4.87
CA GLY A 179 1.57 -3.19 5.77
C GLY A 179 1.86 -2.99 7.26
N THR A 180 2.18 -1.78 7.72
CA THR A 180 2.61 -1.54 9.12
C THR A 180 1.50 -1.19 10.10
N MET A 181 0.24 -1.27 9.69
CA MET A 181 -0.92 -0.92 10.52
C MET A 181 -1.04 -1.81 11.77
N ASN A 182 -1.79 -1.32 12.73
CA ASN A 182 -2.21 -2.10 13.89
C ASN A 182 -3.03 -3.32 13.42
N PRO A 183 -2.79 -4.54 13.95
CA PRO A 183 -3.51 -5.75 13.53
C PRO A 183 -5.03 -5.67 13.60
N ARG A 184 -5.61 -4.96 14.58
CA ARG A 184 -7.07 -4.76 14.67
C ARG A 184 -7.62 -3.98 13.46
N LEU A 185 -6.90 -2.93 13.05
CA LEU A 185 -7.27 -2.16 11.84
C LEU A 185 -7.05 -2.98 10.57
N LEU A 186 -6.05 -3.88 10.56
CA LEU A 186 -5.84 -4.82 9.47
C LEU A 186 -7.01 -5.80 9.33
N GLU A 187 -7.54 -6.33 10.44
CA GLU A 187 -8.71 -7.21 10.43
C GLU A 187 -9.93 -6.54 9.77
N GLU A 188 -10.22 -5.29 10.14
CA GLU A 188 -11.30 -4.51 9.51
C GLU A 188 -11.06 -4.27 8.01
N MET A 189 -9.81 -3.98 7.63
CA MET A 189 -9.39 -3.82 6.23
C MET A 189 -9.58 -5.11 5.42
N VAL A 190 -9.20 -6.25 6.00
CA VAL A 190 -9.37 -7.58 5.41
C VAL A 190 -10.85 -7.90 5.21
N GLU A 191 -11.69 -7.65 6.20
CA GLU A 191 -13.13 -7.89 6.12
C GLU A 191 -13.77 -7.10 4.98
N VAL A 192 -13.46 -5.81 4.89
CA VAL A 192 -13.96 -4.93 3.83
C VAL A 192 -13.55 -5.43 2.45
N SER A 193 -12.27 -5.79 2.27
CA SER A 193 -11.76 -6.29 0.99
C SER A 193 -12.35 -7.65 0.61
N LEU A 194 -12.50 -8.58 1.57
CA LEU A 194 -13.12 -9.88 1.34
C LEU A 194 -14.55 -9.75 0.82
N ARG A 195 -15.35 -8.92 1.48
CA ARG A 195 -16.78 -8.73 1.12
C ARG A 195 -16.97 -8.04 -0.22
N SER A 196 -16.08 -7.12 -0.57
CA SER A 196 -16.23 -6.29 -1.78
C SER A 196 -15.55 -6.86 -3.03
N GLY A 197 -14.82 -7.97 -2.95
CA GLY A 197 -14.02 -8.48 -4.07
C GLY A 197 -12.70 -7.70 -4.31
N GLY A 198 -12.34 -6.80 -3.39
CA GLY A 198 -11.11 -6.02 -3.49
C GLY A 198 -9.86 -6.78 -3.03
N CYS A 199 -8.68 -6.18 -3.19
CA CYS A 199 -7.40 -6.78 -2.83
C CYS A 199 -6.55 -5.86 -1.95
N ILE A 200 -5.63 -6.48 -1.19
CA ILE A 200 -4.65 -5.80 -0.35
C ILE A 200 -3.26 -6.08 -0.92
N LYS A 201 -2.62 -5.05 -1.45
CA LYS A 201 -1.31 -5.11 -2.07
C LYS A 201 -0.26 -4.64 -1.06
N PHE A 202 0.61 -5.57 -0.64
CA PHE A 202 1.68 -5.29 0.30
C PHE A 202 3.00 -5.02 -0.43
N ASP A 203 3.61 -3.90 -0.11
CA ASP A 203 4.98 -3.59 -0.49
C ASP A 203 5.98 -4.26 0.46
N LEU A 204 6.56 -5.36 0.06
CA LEU A 204 7.68 -6.03 0.75
C LEU A 204 8.98 -5.39 0.26
N LYS A 205 9.48 -4.37 0.98
CA LYS A 205 10.57 -3.50 0.49
C LYS A 205 11.94 -4.18 0.49
N ALA A 206 12.24 -4.97 1.53
CA ALA A 206 13.40 -5.82 1.67
C ALA A 206 13.09 -6.94 2.68
N TRP A 207 13.79 -8.08 2.57
CA TRP A 207 13.74 -9.16 3.54
C TRP A 207 14.58 -8.87 4.78
N THR A 208 15.85 -8.52 4.55
CA THR A 208 16.81 -8.23 5.61
C THR A 208 16.36 -6.98 6.38
N GLU A 209 16.17 -7.11 7.70
CA GLU A 209 15.63 -6.01 8.52
C GLU A 209 16.53 -4.77 8.48
N GLU A 210 17.84 -4.96 8.58
CA GLU A 210 18.82 -3.88 8.55
C GLU A 210 18.79 -3.13 7.22
N LEU A 211 18.62 -3.85 6.12
CA LEU A 211 18.44 -3.25 4.80
C LEU A 211 17.12 -2.48 4.72
N ASN A 212 16.03 -3.04 5.24
CA ASN A 212 14.74 -2.34 5.27
C ASN A 212 14.82 -1.07 6.13
N ILE A 213 15.53 -1.11 7.25
CA ILE A 213 15.77 0.08 8.09
C ILE A 213 16.59 1.11 7.35
N ALA A 214 17.67 0.71 6.68
CA ALA A 214 18.52 1.60 5.91
C ALA A 214 17.76 2.28 4.76
N LEU A 215 16.96 1.53 4.01
CA LEU A 215 16.22 2.04 2.85
C LEU A 215 14.93 2.78 3.21
N CYS A 216 14.22 2.33 4.26
CA CYS A 216 12.85 2.78 4.56
C CYS A 216 12.70 3.45 5.93
N GLY A 217 13.79 3.55 6.70
CA GLY A 217 13.83 4.18 8.02
C GLY A 217 13.19 3.36 9.14
N ARG A 218 12.62 2.17 8.88
CA ARG A 218 11.86 1.37 9.86
C ARG A 218 12.02 -0.13 9.61
N SER A 219 11.80 -0.93 10.67
CA SER A 219 11.78 -2.40 10.60
C SER A 219 10.65 -2.92 9.69
N ASN A 220 10.88 -4.06 9.03
CA ASN A 220 9.88 -4.79 8.23
C ASN A 220 9.10 -5.84 9.04
N LYS A 221 9.44 -6.10 10.30
CA LYS A 221 8.82 -7.16 11.12
C LYS A 221 7.29 -7.08 11.18
N ARG A 222 6.74 -5.86 11.33
CA ARG A 222 5.28 -5.68 11.33
C ARG A 222 4.66 -5.95 9.96
N THR A 223 5.29 -5.52 8.89
CA THR A 223 4.87 -5.79 7.51
C THR A 223 4.78 -7.30 7.28
N LEU A 224 5.84 -8.04 7.58
CA LEU A 224 5.89 -9.51 7.41
C LEU A 224 4.86 -10.23 8.31
N SER A 225 4.71 -9.80 9.57
CA SER A 225 3.71 -10.35 10.47
C SER A 225 2.28 -10.12 9.96
N ASN A 226 1.97 -8.91 9.51
CA ASN A 226 0.66 -8.55 8.97
C ASN A 226 0.40 -9.26 7.63
N PHE A 227 1.39 -9.39 6.76
CA PHE A 227 1.29 -10.16 5.53
C PHE A 227 0.88 -11.62 5.81
N LYS A 228 1.54 -12.26 6.78
CA LYS A 228 1.19 -13.62 7.23
C LYS A 228 -0.25 -13.71 7.73
N LEU A 229 -0.74 -12.72 8.49
CA LEU A 229 -2.14 -12.69 8.97
C LEU A 229 -3.13 -12.62 7.81
N VAL A 230 -2.86 -11.83 6.77
CA VAL A 230 -3.74 -11.75 5.59
C VAL A 230 -3.67 -13.03 4.76
N ALA A 231 -2.49 -13.62 4.58
CA ALA A 231 -2.31 -14.88 3.85
C ALA A 231 -3.19 -16.00 4.43
N GLN A 232 -3.34 -16.09 5.75
CA GLN A 232 -4.21 -17.07 6.41
C GLN A 232 -5.70 -16.92 6.05
N LYS A 233 -6.10 -15.75 5.53
CA LYS A 233 -7.48 -15.45 5.15
C LYS A 233 -7.76 -15.68 3.65
N MET A 234 -6.77 -15.93 2.82
CA MET A 234 -6.93 -16.10 1.37
C MET A 234 -7.90 -17.24 1.00
N LYS A 235 -7.89 -18.33 1.76
CA LYS A 235 -8.82 -19.46 1.57
C LYS A 235 -10.30 -19.09 1.69
N LEU A 236 -10.64 -17.96 2.32
CA LEU A 236 -12.03 -17.48 2.47
C LEU A 236 -12.57 -16.91 1.15
N ARG A 237 -11.71 -16.48 0.25
CA ARG A 237 -12.02 -16.05 -1.11
C ARG A 237 -10.78 -16.28 -2.00
N PRO A 238 -10.73 -17.41 -2.72
CA PRO A 238 -9.62 -17.75 -3.60
C PRO A 238 -9.49 -16.77 -4.79
N ASP A 239 -10.63 -16.37 -5.39
CA ASP A 239 -10.71 -15.44 -6.52
C ASP A 239 -11.78 -14.37 -6.28
N PRO A 240 -11.50 -13.11 -6.62
CA PRO A 240 -10.18 -12.55 -6.95
C PRO A 240 -9.21 -12.60 -5.75
N PRO A 241 -7.88 -12.61 -5.96
CA PRO A 241 -6.93 -12.79 -4.86
C PRO A 241 -7.05 -11.66 -3.85
N LEU A 242 -7.18 -12.02 -2.55
CA LEU A 242 -7.24 -11.05 -1.46
C LEU A 242 -5.91 -10.36 -1.25
N LEU A 243 -4.80 -11.12 -1.30
CA LEU A 243 -3.45 -10.68 -0.99
C LEU A 243 -2.56 -10.71 -2.22
N ILE A 244 -1.81 -9.64 -2.42
CA ILE A 244 -0.82 -9.51 -3.50
C ILE A 244 0.45 -8.91 -2.89
N ALA A 245 1.60 -9.42 -3.29
CA ALA A 245 2.90 -8.90 -2.91
C ALA A 245 3.52 -8.06 -4.03
N SER A 246 4.30 -7.05 -3.67
CA SER A 246 5.18 -6.34 -4.59
C SER A 246 6.52 -6.01 -3.96
N THR A 247 7.57 -5.95 -4.79
CA THR A 247 8.92 -5.54 -4.38
C THR A 247 9.53 -4.65 -5.47
N LEU A 248 10.05 -3.50 -5.06
CA LEU A 248 10.80 -2.61 -5.95
C LEU A 248 12.26 -3.09 -6.02
N LEU A 249 12.73 -3.38 -7.23
CA LEU A 249 14.08 -3.88 -7.49
C LEU A 249 15.10 -2.73 -7.49
N VAL A 250 15.50 -2.28 -6.30
CA VAL A 250 16.45 -1.16 -6.14
C VAL A 250 17.87 -1.65 -6.45
N PRO A 251 18.53 -1.09 -7.49
CA PRO A 251 19.87 -1.51 -7.91
C PRO A 251 20.90 -1.46 -6.78
N GLY A 252 21.67 -2.54 -6.62
CA GLY A 252 22.71 -2.65 -5.60
C GLY A 252 22.22 -2.90 -4.17
N TYR A 253 20.89 -2.91 -3.95
CA TYR A 253 20.29 -3.11 -2.61
C TYR A 253 19.31 -4.28 -2.58
N VAL A 254 18.29 -4.26 -3.44
CA VAL A 254 17.28 -5.32 -3.49
C VAL A 254 17.56 -6.20 -4.69
N ASP A 255 18.52 -7.09 -4.52
CA ASP A 255 19.03 -8.01 -5.52
C ASP A 255 18.29 -9.37 -5.53
N ALA A 256 18.77 -10.30 -6.35
CA ALA A 256 18.24 -11.65 -6.44
C ALA A 256 18.25 -12.40 -5.09
N SER A 257 19.21 -12.14 -4.20
CA SER A 257 19.28 -12.77 -2.87
C SER A 257 18.14 -12.30 -1.95
N GLU A 258 17.86 -11.01 -1.94
CA GLU A 258 16.72 -10.45 -1.20
C GLU A 258 15.39 -10.98 -1.77
N VAL A 259 15.25 -11.01 -3.10
CA VAL A 259 14.06 -11.54 -3.77
C VAL A 259 13.85 -13.02 -3.48
N THR A 260 14.92 -13.86 -3.49
CA THR A 260 14.84 -15.27 -3.12
C THR A 260 14.22 -15.46 -1.73
N LYS A 261 14.70 -14.69 -0.74
CA LYS A 261 14.19 -14.80 0.63
C LYS A 261 12.73 -14.31 0.77
N ILE A 262 12.37 -13.22 0.09
CA ILE A 262 10.98 -12.72 0.05
C ILE A 262 10.08 -13.77 -0.62
N ALA A 263 10.48 -14.31 -1.77
CA ALA A 263 9.72 -15.30 -2.51
C ALA A 263 9.55 -16.60 -1.72
N GLY A 264 10.61 -17.11 -1.09
CA GLY A 264 10.53 -18.27 -0.20
C GLY A 264 9.57 -18.05 0.97
N PHE A 265 9.56 -16.85 1.56
CA PHE A 265 8.57 -16.48 2.59
C PHE A 265 7.15 -16.50 2.03
N ILE A 266 6.89 -15.87 0.88
CA ILE A 266 5.55 -15.85 0.27
C ILE A 266 5.12 -17.28 -0.08
N ALA A 267 5.96 -18.08 -0.74
CA ALA A 267 5.66 -19.45 -1.14
C ALA A 267 5.37 -20.36 0.06
N SER A 268 6.07 -20.14 1.19
CA SER A 268 5.82 -20.88 2.43
C SER A 268 4.42 -20.62 3.04
N LEU A 269 3.78 -19.53 2.68
CA LEU A 269 2.42 -19.19 3.12
C LEU A 269 1.37 -19.73 2.15
N ASP A 270 1.52 -19.42 0.86
CA ASP A 270 0.72 -19.95 -0.24
C ASP A 270 1.43 -19.64 -1.58
N PRO A 271 1.81 -20.63 -2.40
CA PRO A 271 2.48 -20.43 -3.68
C PRO A 271 1.64 -19.69 -4.73
N LYS A 272 0.33 -19.60 -4.51
CA LYS A 272 -0.62 -18.90 -5.39
C LYS A 272 -0.73 -17.41 -5.14
N ILE A 273 -0.10 -16.87 -4.07
CA ILE A 273 -0.06 -15.42 -3.83
C ILE A 273 0.64 -14.72 -5.00
N PRO A 274 -0.04 -13.82 -5.72
CA PRO A 274 0.58 -13.09 -6.81
C PRO A 274 1.73 -12.20 -6.31
N TYR A 275 2.85 -12.20 -7.03
CA TYR A 275 4.02 -11.40 -6.69
C TYR A 275 4.48 -10.55 -7.87
N SER A 276 4.49 -9.23 -7.71
CA SER A 276 4.94 -8.26 -8.71
C SER A 276 6.33 -7.73 -8.36
N LEU A 277 7.29 -7.94 -9.25
CA LEU A 277 8.64 -7.38 -9.20
C LEU A 277 8.64 -6.08 -10.01
N LEU A 278 8.94 -4.93 -9.38
CA LEU A 278 8.78 -3.62 -10.00
C LEU A 278 10.13 -3.02 -10.39
N GLY A 279 10.23 -2.53 -11.61
CA GLY A 279 11.38 -1.74 -12.06
C GLY A 279 11.50 -0.44 -11.24
N PHE A 280 12.71 -0.17 -10.75
CA PHE A 280 13.07 1.06 -10.05
C PHE A 280 13.42 2.16 -11.05
N TYR A 281 13.00 3.37 -10.72
CA TYR A 281 13.42 4.60 -11.39
C TYR A 281 14.10 5.54 -10.38
N PRO A 282 15.26 6.17 -10.73
CA PRO A 282 15.98 7.10 -9.85
C PRO A 282 15.10 8.22 -9.34
N HIS A 283 14.97 8.33 -8.01
CA HIS A 283 14.07 9.32 -7.43
C HIS A 283 14.45 9.71 -6.01
N PHE A 284 13.99 10.88 -5.57
CA PHE A 284 14.15 11.44 -4.22
C PHE A 284 15.61 11.49 -3.78
N TYR A 285 16.05 10.71 -2.79
CA TYR A 285 17.45 10.68 -2.33
C TYR A 285 18.34 9.68 -3.07
N MET A 286 17.76 8.84 -3.95
CA MET A 286 18.49 7.82 -4.72
C MET A 286 18.47 8.15 -6.22
N ARG A 287 18.78 9.42 -6.57
CA ARG A 287 18.81 9.90 -7.96
C ARG A 287 20.08 9.52 -8.71
N ASP A 288 21.08 9.12 -7.99
CA ASP A 288 22.41 8.70 -8.49
C ASP A 288 22.48 7.23 -8.90
N LEU A 289 21.43 6.45 -8.58
CA LEU A 289 21.34 5.06 -9.01
C LEU A 289 20.82 4.94 -10.45
N PRO A 290 21.26 3.91 -11.21
CA PRO A 290 20.65 3.59 -12.50
C PRO A 290 19.21 3.07 -12.31
N THR A 291 18.44 2.96 -13.40
CA THR A 291 17.20 2.17 -13.40
C THR A 291 17.51 0.67 -13.23
N THR A 292 16.56 -0.13 -12.77
CA THR A 292 16.70 -1.60 -12.74
C THR A 292 17.08 -2.11 -14.13
N SER A 293 18.12 -2.94 -14.24
CA SER A 293 18.46 -3.57 -15.52
C SER A 293 17.49 -4.71 -15.86
N LYS A 294 17.32 -5.00 -17.15
CA LYS A 294 16.56 -6.15 -17.62
C LYS A 294 17.11 -7.45 -17.01
N ARG A 295 18.45 -7.61 -17.01
CA ARG A 295 19.12 -8.78 -16.41
C ARG A 295 18.77 -8.95 -14.94
N HIS A 296 18.81 -7.86 -14.16
CA HIS A 296 18.43 -7.88 -12.73
C HIS A 296 16.97 -8.32 -12.55
N ALA A 297 16.05 -7.75 -13.33
CA ALA A 297 14.62 -8.08 -13.23
C ALA A 297 14.34 -9.54 -13.63
N GLU A 298 14.98 -10.04 -14.70
CA GLU A 298 14.84 -11.43 -15.14
C GLU A 298 15.46 -12.43 -14.15
N ASP A 299 16.60 -12.09 -13.53
CA ASP A 299 17.19 -12.94 -12.50
C ASP A 299 16.30 -13.00 -11.26
N ALA A 300 15.78 -11.88 -10.82
CA ALA A 300 14.80 -11.81 -9.73
C ALA A 300 13.54 -12.64 -10.02
N LEU A 301 13.02 -12.58 -11.26
CA LEU A 301 11.87 -13.39 -11.70
C LEU A 301 12.17 -14.89 -11.60
N ARG A 302 13.31 -15.33 -12.18
CA ARG A 302 13.74 -16.75 -12.12
C ARG A 302 13.86 -17.24 -10.68
N ARG A 303 14.47 -16.45 -9.79
CA ARG A 303 14.61 -16.78 -8.38
C ARG A 303 13.26 -16.94 -7.69
N ALA A 304 12.35 -16.00 -7.92
CA ALA A 304 11.01 -16.08 -7.31
C ALA A 304 10.24 -17.33 -7.78
N GLN A 305 10.35 -17.71 -9.05
CA GLN A 305 9.76 -18.94 -9.59
C GLN A 305 10.42 -20.19 -9.02
N THR A 306 11.75 -20.19 -8.85
CA THR A 306 12.50 -21.33 -8.26
C THR A 306 12.09 -21.60 -6.81
N GLU A 307 11.69 -20.56 -6.05
CA GLU A 307 11.15 -20.69 -4.70
C GLU A 307 9.71 -21.27 -4.67
N GLY A 308 9.12 -21.56 -5.81
CA GLY A 308 7.84 -22.26 -5.95
C GLY A 308 6.64 -21.34 -6.16
N LEU A 309 6.81 -20.03 -6.38
CA LEU A 309 5.70 -19.13 -6.67
C LEU A 309 5.12 -19.38 -8.07
N GLU A 310 3.80 -19.60 -8.14
CA GLU A 310 3.08 -19.88 -9.38
C GLU A 310 2.77 -18.62 -10.20
N LYS A 311 2.55 -17.48 -9.53
CA LYS A 311 2.12 -16.23 -10.13
C LYS A 311 3.13 -15.11 -9.85
N VAL A 312 4.13 -14.95 -10.72
CA VAL A 312 5.13 -13.88 -10.62
C VAL A 312 5.20 -13.08 -11.92
N ARG A 313 5.27 -11.75 -11.81
CA ARG A 313 5.35 -10.84 -12.95
C ARG A 313 6.39 -9.74 -12.72
N ILE A 314 7.06 -9.32 -13.78
CA ILE A 314 7.81 -8.05 -13.80
C ILE A 314 6.84 -6.94 -14.21
N GLY A 315 6.68 -5.94 -13.34
CA GLY A 315 5.94 -4.72 -13.63
C GLY A 315 6.87 -3.55 -13.98
N ASN A 316 6.30 -2.45 -14.49
CA ASN A 316 7.04 -1.26 -14.91
C ASN A 316 8.16 -1.58 -15.93
N ILE A 317 7.92 -2.52 -16.85
CA ILE A 317 8.91 -2.99 -17.83
C ILE A 317 9.50 -1.85 -18.70
N HIS A 318 8.73 -0.77 -18.91
CA HIS A 318 9.16 0.41 -19.65
C HIS A 318 10.26 1.22 -18.92
N LEU A 319 10.48 0.95 -17.62
CA LEU A 319 11.54 1.59 -16.82
C LEU A 319 12.84 0.78 -16.82
N LEU A 320 12.84 -0.45 -17.37
CA LEU A 320 14.01 -1.31 -17.34
C LEU A 320 15.07 -0.80 -18.31
N GLY A 321 16.31 -0.69 -17.82
CA GLY A 321 17.48 -0.27 -18.58
C GLY A 321 18.45 -1.41 -18.89
N ASP A 322 19.58 -1.07 -19.50
CA ASP A 322 20.66 -2.00 -19.85
C ASP A 322 21.98 -1.60 -19.16
N ALA A 323 21.92 -0.80 -18.08
CA ALA A 323 23.10 -0.15 -17.48
C ALA A 323 24.06 -1.13 -16.76
N TYR A 324 23.65 -2.37 -16.42
CA TYR A 324 24.49 -3.37 -15.74
C TYR A 324 23.94 -4.79 -15.89
#